data_2b75a755d0b7389ed029258086bbe43b
#
_entry.id   2b75a755d0b7389ed029258086bbe43b
#
_cell.length_a   1.000
_cell.length_b   1.000
_cell.length_c   1.000
_cell.angle_alpha   90.00
_cell.angle_beta   90.00
_cell.angle_gamma   90.00
#
_symmetry.space_group_name_H-M   'P 1'
#
loop_
_entity.id
_entity.type
_entity.pdbx_description
1 polymer ?
#
loop_
_entity_poly.entity_id
_entity_poly.type
_entity_poly.pdbx_seq_one_letter_code
_entity_poly.pdbx_strand_id
1 'polypeptide(L)'
;INSNFFKILKPLLLKLNPITLVRVKANLNPPTEKLVKHAYHKDQPFKCKIAIYYVNDNNGYTVIGGRKVNCKKNRMVLFESGIEHHGTNSTNINNRMVINFNYF
;
A
#
# COMPACT_ATOMS: atom_id res chain seq x y z
N ILE A 1 9.47 16.14 -5.04
CA ILE A 1 8.56 16.16 -3.88
C ILE A 1 9.29 16.79 -2.72
N ASN A 2 8.81 17.95 -2.29
CA ASN A 2 9.44 18.74 -1.23
C ASN A 2 8.55 18.84 0.00
N SER A 3 8.08 17.70 0.51
CA SER A 3 7.29 17.69 1.74
C SER A 3 8.07 17.05 2.88
N ASN A 4 7.75 17.43 4.12
CA ASN A 4 8.31 16.76 5.30
C ASN A 4 7.94 15.27 5.33
N PHE A 5 6.82 14.91 4.73
CA PHE A 5 6.39 13.53 4.57
C PHE A 5 7.41 12.70 3.77
N PHE A 6 8.01 13.29 2.74
CA PHE A 6 9.04 12.62 1.95
C PHE A 6 10.25 12.22 2.78
N LYS A 7 10.66 13.09 3.72
CA LYS A 7 11.79 12.78 4.63
C LYS A 7 11.51 11.58 5.52
N ILE A 8 10.25 11.43 5.96
CA ILE A 8 9.83 10.28 6.77
C ILE A 8 9.93 8.98 5.96
N LEU A 9 9.70 9.06 4.65
CA LEU A 9 9.74 7.90 3.75
C LEU A 9 11.14 7.51 3.30
N LYS A 10 12.15 8.35 3.55
CA LYS A 10 13.50 8.13 3.05
C LYS A 10 14.08 6.74 3.34
N PRO A 11 13.94 6.16 4.55
CA PRO A 11 14.45 4.80 4.80
C PRO A 11 13.79 3.75 3.89
N LEU A 12 12.50 3.89 3.60
CA LEU A 12 11.78 2.97 2.71
C LEU A 12 12.24 3.14 1.27
N LEU A 13 12.44 4.38 0.82
CA LEU A 13 12.92 4.69 -0.52
C LEU A 13 14.33 4.17 -0.74
N LEU A 14 15.21 4.26 0.26
CA LEU A 14 16.56 3.70 0.19
C LEU A 14 16.52 2.18 0.02
N LYS A 15 15.59 1.51 0.67
CA LYS A 15 15.42 0.07 0.56
C LYS A 15 14.86 -0.33 -0.81
N LEU A 16 13.92 0.42 -1.36
CA LEU A 16 13.35 0.18 -2.69
C LEU A 16 14.32 0.56 -3.81
N ASN A 17 15.15 1.56 -3.57
CA ASN A 17 16.13 2.07 -4.53
C ASN A 17 15.53 2.32 -5.92
N PRO A 18 14.46 3.14 -6.02
CA PRO A 18 13.81 3.36 -7.31
C PRO A 18 14.68 4.21 -8.23
N ILE A 19 14.62 3.93 -9.54
CA ILE A 19 15.23 4.77 -10.57
C ILE A 19 14.40 6.04 -10.72
N THR A 20 13.07 5.90 -10.77
CA THR A 20 12.12 6.99 -10.87
C THR A 20 10.92 6.72 -9.99
N LEU A 21 10.61 7.67 -9.14
CA LEU A 21 9.42 7.61 -8.29
C LEU A 21 8.25 8.28 -9.02
N VAL A 22 7.20 7.50 -9.28
CA VAL A 22 6.01 7.99 -9.99
C VAL A 22 5.00 8.60 -9.02
N ARG A 23 4.71 7.88 -7.93
CA ARG A 23 3.68 8.29 -6.98
C ARG A 23 3.93 7.65 -5.62
N VAL A 24 3.69 8.43 -4.58
CA VAL A 24 3.64 7.93 -3.20
C VAL A 24 2.35 8.43 -2.58
N LYS A 25 1.55 7.53 -2.03
CA LYS A 25 0.27 7.87 -1.41
C LYS A 25 0.11 7.13 -0.10
N ALA A 26 -0.18 7.86 0.96
CA ALA A 26 -0.60 7.28 2.23
C ALA A 26 -2.12 7.16 2.22
N ASN A 27 -2.63 5.98 2.50
CA ASN A 27 -4.06 5.70 2.61
C ASN A 27 -4.41 5.43 4.05
N LEU A 28 -5.38 6.21 4.56
CA LEU A 28 -5.95 6.08 5.89
C LEU A 28 -7.39 5.63 5.74
N ASN A 29 -7.72 4.48 6.30
CA ASN A 29 -9.09 3.96 6.27
C ASN A 29 -9.63 3.86 7.69
N PRO A 30 -10.72 4.60 8.02
CA PRO A 30 -11.36 4.46 9.32
C PRO A 30 -11.97 3.07 9.47
N PRO A 31 -12.17 2.59 10.70
CA PRO A 31 -12.76 1.28 10.92
C PRO A 31 -14.24 1.28 10.57
N THR A 32 -14.74 0.11 10.21
CA THR A 32 -16.16 -0.14 10.02
C THR A 32 -16.58 -1.32 10.87
N GLU A 33 -17.87 -1.49 11.07
CA GLU A 33 -18.41 -2.60 11.86
C GLU A 33 -18.03 -3.96 11.25
N LYS A 34 -18.06 -4.05 9.91
CA LYS A 34 -17.68 -5.25 9.17
C LYS A 34 -16.56 -4.91 8.18
N LEU A 35 -15.72 -5.89 7.86
CA LEU A 35 -14.71 -5.72 6.82
C LEU A 35 -15.38 -5.44 5.49
N VAL A 36 -14.95 -4.37 4.83
CA VAL A 36 -15.41 -3.99 3.49
C VAL A 36 -14.28 -4.23 2.50
N LYS A 37 -14.55 -5.02 1.47
CA LYS A 37 -13.61 -5.24 0.38
C LYS A 37 -13.75 -4.10 -0.63
N HIS A 38 -12.63 -3.47 -0.97
CA HIS A 38 -12.60 -2.47 -2.01
C HIS A 38 -12.60 -3.14 -3.38
N ALA A 39 -13.00 -2.40 -4.43
CA ALA A 39 -13.01 -2.93 -5.78
C ALA A 39 -11.60 -3.28 -6.28
N TYR A 40 -11.49 -4.32 -7.09
CA TYR A 40 -10.25 -4.62 -7.80
C TYR A 40 -9.87 -3.46 -8.71
N HIS A 41 -8.60 -3.13 -8.75
CA HIS A 41 -8.10 -2.06 -9.61
C HIS A 41 -6.63 -2.27 -9.97
N LYS A 42 -6.16 -1.48 -10.93
CA LYS A 42 -4.75 -1.33 -11.26
C LYS A 42 -4.38 0.12 -10.99
N ASP A 43 -3.21 0.35 -10.38
CA ASP A 43 -2.81 1.69 -9.96
C ASP A 43 -2.49 2.62 -11.14
N GLN A 44 -1.87 2.09 -12.20
CA GLN A 44 -1.41 2.87 -13.33
C GLN A 44 -1.75 2.17 -14.65
N PRO A 45 -2.03 2.93 -15.72
CA PRO A 45 -2.29 2.35 -17.03
C PRO A 45 -1.03 1.87 -17.76
N PHE A 46 0.15 2.18 -17.22
CA PHE A 46 1.43 1.76 -17.78
C PHE A 46 2.14 0.80 -16.84
N LYS A 47 3.12 0.07 -17.35
CA LYS A 47 3.86 -0.92 -16.58
C LYS A 47 4.86 -0.24 -15.64
N CYS A 48 4.73 -0.49 -14.34
CA CYS A 48 5.67 -0.05 -13.32
C CYS A 48 5.65 -1.02 -12.14
N LYS A 49 6.50 -0.77 -11.16
CA LYS A 49 6.54 -1.54 -9.91
C LYS A 49 5.67 -0.89 -8.85
N ILE A 50 5.06 -1.71 -8.02
CA ILE A 50 4.25 -1.27 -6.89
C ILE A 50 4.81 -1.88 -5.63
N ALA A 51 4.91 -1.05 -4.58
CA ALA A 51 5.22 -1.49 -3.23
C ALA A 51 4.15 -0.97 -2.28
N ILE A 52 3.62 -1.84 -1.43
CA ILE A 52 2.69 -1.44 -0.37
C ILE A 52 3.36 -1.73 0.95
N TYR A 53 3.52 -0.70 1.76
CA TYR A 53 4.07 -0.78 3.10
C TYR A 53 2.95 -0.66 4.13
N TYR A 54 2.86 -1.63 5.02
CA TYR A 54 1.87 -1.67 6.09
C TYR A 54 2.43 -0.99 7.33
N VAL A 55 1.81 0.12 7.73
CA VAL A 55 2.27 0.95 8.84
C VAL A 55 1.90 0.35 10.19
N ASN A 56 0.75 -0.31 10.27
CA ASN A 56 0.26 -0.87 11.53
C ASN A 56 -0.33 -2.28 11.37
N ASP A 57 -0.42 -2.98 12.49
CA ASP A 57 -1.11 -4.27 12.56
C ASP A 57 -2.61 -4.04 12.62
N ASN A 58 -3.37 -4.79 11.81
CA ASN A 58 -4.82 -4.76 11.83
C ASN A 58 -5.37 -6.01 11.12
N ASN A 59 -6.68 -6.20 11.17
CA ASN A 59 -7.32 -7.35 10.54
C ASN A 59 -7.67 -7.14 9.06
N GLY A 60 -7.31 -5.99 8.49
CA GLY A 60 -7.43 -5.75 7.07
C GLY A 60 -6.40 -6.55 6.26
N TYR A 61 -6.58 -6.61 4.98
CA TYR A 61 -5.67 -7.32 4.08
C TYR A 61 -5.72 -6.73 2.66
N THR A 62 -4.76 -7.15 1.85
CA THR A 62 -4.72 -6.84 0.42
C THR A 62 -4.74 -8.17 -0.35
N VAL A 63 -5.51 -8.23 -1.43
CA VAL A 63 -5.49 -9.38 -2.34
C VAL A 63 -4.81 -8.94 -3.62
N ILE A 64 -3.74 -9.65 -4.00
CA ILE A 64 -2.91 -9.33 -5.17
C ILE A 64 -2.85 -10.56 -6.05
N GLY A 65 -3.46 -10.47 -7.23
CA GLY A 65 -3.52 -11.62 -8.15
C GLY A 65 -4.09 -12.87 -7.49
N GLY A 66 -5.11 -12.72 -6.64
CA GLY A 66 -5.72 -13.81 -5.90
C GLY A 66 -4.99 -14.22 -4.62
N ARG A 67 -3.86 -13.60 -4.30
CA ARG A 67 -3.07 -13.92 -3.11
C ARG A 67 -3.36 -12.93 -1.98
N LYS A 68 -3.72 -13.43 -0.81
CA LYS A 68 -4.02 -12.61 0.36
C LYS A 68 -2.75 -12.26 1.14
N VAL A 69 -2.57 -10.98 1.44
CA VAL A 69 -1.49 -10.46 2.26
C VAL A 69 -2.10 -9.71 3.44
N ASN A 70 -1.85 -10.19 4.65
CA ASN A 70 -2.38 -9.57 5.87
C ASN A 70 -1.61 -8.31 6.23
N CYS A 71 -2.32 -7.32 6.78
CA CYS A 71 -1.70 -6.10 7.29
C CYS A 71 -0.90 -6.41 8.54
N LYS A 72 0.41 -6.30 8.44
CA LYS A 72 1.32 -6.49 9.56
C LYS A 72 2.32 -5.34 9.56
N LYS A 73 2.47 -4.69 10.72
CA LYS A 73 3.38 -3.58 10.88
C LYS A 73 4.76 -3.89 10.30
N ASN A 74 5.28 -2.96 9.53
CA ASN A 74 6.60 -3.04 8.90
C ASN A 74 6.73 -4.13 7.81
N ARG A 75 5.61 -4.64 7.31
CA ARG A 75 5.62 -5.54 6.14
C ARG A 75 5.54 -4.71 4.86
N MET A 76 6.28 -5.13 3.85
CA MET A 76 6.22 -4.54 2.52
C MET A 76 5.98 -5.65 1.50
N VAL A 77 5.03 -5.42 0.58
CA VAL A 77 4.76 -6.33 -0.53
C VAL A 77 5.06 -5.63 -1.84
N LEU A 78 5.67 -6.34 -2.78
CA LEU A 78 6.11 -5.83 -4.08
C LEU A 78 5.43 -6.62 -5.19
N PHE A 79 4.90 -5.91 -6.19
CA PHE A 79 4.28 -6.55 -7.35
C PHE A 79 4.26 -5.61 -8.56
N GLU A 80 3.91 -6.15 -9.73
CA GLU A 80 3.82 -5.38 -10.98
C GLU A 80 2.46 -4.70 -11.11
N SER A 81 2.44 -3.49 -11.70
CA SER A 81 1.22 -2.68 -11.85
C SER A 81 0.12 -3.35 -12.67
N GLY A 82 0.47 -4.30 -13.53
CA GLY A 82 -0.51 -5.03 -14.35
C GLY A 82 -1.36 -6.03 -13.56
N ILE A 83 -1.00 -6.33 -12.33
CA ILE A 83 -1.72 -7.29 -11.49
C ILE A 83 -2.86 -6.57 -10.78
N GLU A 84 -4.08 -7.06 -10.99
CA GLU A 84 -5.24 -6.53 -10.27
C GLU A 84 -5.13 -6.83 -8.78
N HIS A 85 -5.50 -5.85 -7.98
CA HIS A 85 -5.47 -5.98 -6.54
C HIS A 85 -6.61 -5.18 -5.89
N HIS A 86 -6.91 -5.53 -4.65
CA HIS A 86 -7.83 -4.76 -3.83
C HIS A 86 -7.41 -4.84 -2.38
N GLY A 87 -7.73 -3.80 -1.62
CA GLY A 87 -7.56 -3.80 -0.18
C GLY A 87 -8.89 -3.94 0.54
N THR A 88 -8.82 -3.87 1.85
CA THR A 88 -9.98 -3.78 2.74
C THR A 88 -9.73 -2.64 3.72
N ASN A 89 -10.76 -2.29 4.48
CA ASN A 89 -10.54 -1.53 5.71
C ASN A 89 -10.28 -2.51 6.87
N SER A 90 -10.33 -2.03 8.09
CA SER A 90 -10.19 -2.86 9.28
C SER A 90 -11.38 -2.66 10.20
N THR A 91 -11.54 -3.56 11.17
CA THR A 91 -12.57 -3.46 12.20
C THR A 91 -11.99 -3.34 13.61
N ASN A 92 -10.69 -3.51 13.76
CA ASN A 92 -10.05 -3.65 15.09
C ASN A 92 -9.09 -2.53 15.46
N ILE A 93 -8.92 -1.50 14.61
CA ILE A 93 -8.10 -0.33 14.91
C ILE A 93 -8.76 0.95 14.39
N ASN A 94 -8.37 2.11 14.94
CA ASN A 94 -8.96 3.40 14.57
C ASN A 94 -8.69 3.77 13.12
N ASN A 95 -7.47 3.54 12.62
CA ASN A 95 -7.12 3.82 11.24
C ASN A 95 -6.19 2.74 10.69
N ARG A 96 -6.62 2.08 9.63
CA ARG A 96 -5.74 1.24 8.83
C ARG A 96 -4.91 2.15 7.94
N MET A 97 -3.59 2.06 8.06
CA MET A 97 -2.70 2.91 7.29
C MET A 97 -1.75 2.07 6.43
N VAL A 98 -1.69 2.40 5.15
CA VAL A 98 -0.73 1.83 4.20
C VAL A 98 -0.10 2.96 3.40
N ILE A 99 1.12 2.74 2.94
CA ILE A 99 1.81 3.65 2.04
C ILE A 99 2.05 2.91 0.74
N ASN A 100 1.54 3.46 -0.35
CA ASN A 100 1.64 2.88 -1.68
C ASN A 100 2.67 3.64 -2.51
N PHE A 101 3.66 2.90 -3.05
CA PHE A 101 4.69 3.44 -3.92
C PHE A 101 4.49 2.90 -5.33
N ASN A 102 4.47 3.79 -6.33
CA ASN A 102 4.54 3.41 -7.75
C ASN A 102 5.87 3.92 -8.29
N TYR A 103 6.67 3.05 -8.87
CA TYR A 103 8.05 3.41 -9.25
C TYR A 103 8.60 2.51 -10.37
N PHE A 104 9.69 2.97 -10.95
CA PHE A 104 10.49 2.19 -11.89
C PHE A 104 11.80 1.72 -11.27
#